data_eb92bb0fd3b9577f4e3f9ec50bfb8164
#
_entry.id   eb92bb0fd3b9577f4e3f9ec50bfb8164
#
_cell.length_a   1.000
_cell.length_b   1.000
_cell.length_c   1.000
_cell.angle_alpha   90.00
_cell.angle_beta   90.00
_cell.angle_gamma   90.00
#
_symmetry.space_group_name_H-M   'P 1'
#
loop_
_entity.id
_entity.type
_entity.pdbx_description
1 polymer ?
#
loop_
_entity_poly.entity_id
_entity_poly.type
_entity_poly.pdbx_seq_one_letter_code
_entity_poly.pdbx_strand_id
1 'polypeptide(L)'
;IYAENGFVVVQDAESPKLENPKLGTTFEINDNRGVIVGIAKVPASGLFGIPTLYTTFSRAIQYIPSLRSTVSYILIEPTSVDAIPGIKIEINKLGYEALTEDEFIDRITNFYKYHTGMGTNILIMTVISFIVGLSISAQTFYTFVLENLDRFGALKAMGAKGRELVYMLLFQAGITALAGYGLGIGLCTILIAAARLRVPDYASVITFGNLALAFGMVLVIAAISSYIAVRRVLKIEPFDIFRS
;
A
#
# COMPACT_ATOMS: atom_id res chain seq x y z
N ILE A 1 24.81 13.26 -21.63
CA ILE A 1 25.03 14.06 -20.40
C ILE A 1 26.22 15.03 -20.59
N TYR A 2 27.30 14.60 -21.21
CA TYR A 2 28.52 15.44 -21.36
C TYR A 2 28.44 16.48 -22.50
N ALA A 3 27.39 16.44 -23.34
CA ALA A 3 27.16 17.49 -24.34
C ALA A 3 26.87 18.83 -23.65
N GLU A 4 27.14 19.95 -24.33
CA GLU A 4 26.90 21.29 -23.80
C GLU A 4 25.43 21.46 -23.43
N ASN A 5 25.18 21.86 -22.19
CA ASN A 5 23.85 22.02 -21.59
C ASN A 5 22.94 20.78 -21.64
N GLY A 6 23.56 19.56 -21.73
CA GLY A 6 22.84 18.31 -21.91
C GLY A 6 22.20 17.76 -20.63
N PHE A 7 20.94 17.40 -20.70
CA PHE A 7 20.17 16.74 -19.66
C PHE A 7 19.56 15.45 -20.21
N VAL A 8 19.39 14.47 -19.31
CA VAL A 8 18.63 13.25 -19.59
C VAL A 8 17.36 13.30 -18.75
N VAL A 9 16.23 13.10 -19.41
CA VAL A 9 14.90 13.07 -18.77
C VAL A 9 14.44 11.65 -18.60
N VAL A 10 13.64 11.38 -17.59
CA VAL A 10 13.00 10.07 -17.40
C VAL A 10 11.76 9.99 -18.29
N GLN A 11 11.63 8.88 -19.01
CA GLN A 11 10.48 8.60 -19.88
C GLN A 11 9.24 8.23 -19.05
N ASP A 12 8.07 8.37 -19.66
CA ASP A 12 6.75 7.93 -19.22
C ASP A 12 6.08 8.76 -18.11
N ALA A 13 6.66 8.88 -16.92
CA ALA A 13 6.04 9.61 -15.81
C ALA A 13 6.14 11.13 -15.92
N GLU A 14 7.21 11.59 -16.53
CA GLU A 14 7.58 13.01 -16.56
C GLU A 14 7.28 13.64 -17.92
N SER A 15 7.13 12.83 -18.95
CA SER A 15 6.83 13.29 -20.29
C SER A 15 5.65 14.26 -20.38
N PRO A 16 4.47 13.99 -19.75
CA PRO A 16 3.36 14.93 -19.80
C PRO A 16 3.62 16.24 -19.05
N LYS A 17 4.40 16.17 -17.97
CA LYS A 17 4.74 17.35 -17.14
C LYS A 17 5.77 18.27 -17.80
N LEU A 18 6.57 17.71 -18.69
CA LEU A 18 7.57 18.42 -19.48
C LEU A 18 7.10 18.60 -20.95
N GLU A 19 5.78 18.57 -21.20
CA GLU A 19 5.19 18.74 -22.52
C GLU A 19 5.68 17.72 -23.57
N ASN A 20 5.89 16.48 -23.15
CA ASN A 20 6.39 15.38 -23.99
C ASN A 20 7.72 15.71 -24.71
N PRO A 21 8.78 15.94 -23.97
CA PRO A 21 10.05 16.39 -24.48
C PRO A 21 10.65 15.34 -25.44
N LYS A 22 11.25 15.83 -26.51
CA LYS A 22 11.99 15.02 -27.51
C LYS A 22 13.50 15.32 -27.39
N LEU A 23 14.30 14.47 -27.96
CA LEU A 23 15.73 14.75 -28.11
C LEU A 23 15.92 16.09 -28.83
N GLY A 24 16.76 16.95 -28.28
CA GLY A 24 16.98 18.32 -28.78
C GLY A 24 15.99 19.35 -28.27
N THR A 25 14.95 18.97 -27.51
CA THR A 25 14.05 19.94 -26.87
C THR A 25 14.83 20.79 -25.86
N THR A 26 14.63 22.09 -25.92
CA THR A 26 15.26 23.04 -25.01
C THR A 26 14.26 23.46 -23.93
N PHE A 27 14.76 23.62 -22.73
CA PHE A 27 13.99 24.10 -21.57
C PHE A 27 14.83 25.09 -20.78
N GLU A 28 14.22 25.80 -19.84
CA GLU A 28 14.88 26.81 -19.03
C GLU A 28 14.62 26.56 -17.54
N ILE A 29 15.69 26.59 -16.75
CA ILE A 29 15.62 26.51 -15.28
C ILE A 29 16.49 27.63 -14.71
N ASN A 30 15.90 28.51 -13.89
CA ASN A 30 16.62 29.62 -13.25
C ASN A 30 17.51 30.43 -14.25
N ASP A 31 16.91 30.87 -15.34
CA ASP A 31 17.56 31.65 -16.41
C ASP A 31 18.69 30.91 -17.16
N ASN A 32 18.82 29.60 -16.94
CA ASN A 32 19.80 28.76 -17.64
C ASN A 32 19.10 27.82 -18.63
N ARG A 33 19.57 27.83 -19.86
CA ARG A 33 19.03 27.02 -20.94
C ARG A 33 19.61 25.61 -20.91
N GLY A 34 18.74 24.59 -20.80
CA GLY A 34 19.06 23.17 -20.91
C GLY A 34 18.59 22.56 -22.23
N VAL A 35 19.24 21.47 -22.65
CA VAL A 35 18.89 20.71 -23.85
C VAL A 35 18.74 19.23 -23.47
N ILE A 36 17.67 18.59 -23.90
CA ILE A 36 17.45 17.16 -23.68
C ILE A 36 18.27 16.36 -24.69
N VAL A 37 19.31 15.69 -24.20
CA VAL A 37 20.23 14.88 -25.01
C VAL A 37 19.99 13.39 -24.86
N GLY A 38 19.10 12.98 -23.95
CA GLY A 38 18.77 11.57 -23.74
C GLY A 38 17.45 11.40 -23.01
N ILE A 39 16.84 10.24 -23.21
CA ILE A 39 15.64 9.81 -22.49
C ILE A 39 15.98 8.48 -21.84
N ALA A 40 15.87 8.41 -20.50
CA ALA A 40 16.14 7.19 -19.73
C ALA A 40 14.83 6.54 -19.28
N LYS A 41 14.81 5.21 -19.24
CA LYS A 41 13.76 4.45 -18.56
C LYS A 41 14.26 4.09 -17.16
N VAL A 42 13.63 4.66 -16.16
CA VAL A 42 13.92 4.35 -14.77
C VAL A 42 12.64 3.81 -14.13
N PRO A 43 12.68 2.67 -13.42
CA PRO A 43 11.51 2.19 -12.69
C PRO A 43 11.17 3.19 -11.59
N ALA A 44 9.98 3.80 -11.67
CA ALA A 44 9.40 4.72 -10.69
C ALA A 44 10.32 5.89 -10.29
N SER A 45 10.15 7.02 -10.92
CA SER A 45 10.84 8.26 -10.54
C SER A 45 10.07 9.00 -9.43
N GLY A 46 10.32 8.62 -8.20
CA GLY A 46 9.89 9.36 -7.01
C GLY A 46 8.43 9.19 -6.61
N LEU A 47 8.19 9.29 -5.32
CA LEU A 47 6.89 9.05 -4.64
C LEU A 47 5.77 10.00 -5.08
N PHE A 48 6.10 11.13 -5.71
CA PHE A 48 5.15 12.20 -6.04
C PHE A 48 5.15 12.59 -7.53
N GLY A 49 5.82 11.80 -8.38
CA GLY A 49 5.95 12.11 -9.78
C GLY A 49 6.58 13.50 -9.99
N ILE A 50 7.63 13.82 -9.25
CA ILE A 50 8.42 15.04 -9.43
C ILE A 50 9.35 14.81 -10.61
N PRO A 51 9.35 15.68 -11.62
CA PRO A 51 10.25 15.54 -12.76
C PRO A 51 11.71 15.46 -12.34
N THR A 52 12.41 14.42 -12.78
CA THR A 52 13.81 14.18 -12.45
C THR A 52 14.67 14.35 -13.70
N LEU A 53 15.64 15.23 -13.61
CA LEU A 53 16.57 15.52 -14.67
C LEU A 53 17.98 15.08 -14.26
N TYR A 54 18.63 14.27 -15.08
CA TYR A 54 20.00 13.83 -14.85
C TYR A 54 20.96 14.67 -15.68
N THR A 55 21.99 15.18 -15.04
CA THR A 55 23.06 15.96 -15.69
C THR A 55 24.38 15.77 -14.93
N THR A 56 25.44 16.47 -15.34
CA THR A 56 26.69 16.48 -14.59
C THR A 56 26.57 17.32 -13.31
N PHE A 57 27.32 16.94 -12.28
CA PHE A 57 27.31 17.65 -11.00
C PHE A 57 27.62 19.16 -11.14
N SER A 58 28.66 19.49 -11.91
CA SER A 58 29.05 20.90 -12.16
C SER A 58 27.93 21.71 -12.82
N ARG A 59 27.17 21.07 -13.70
CA ARG A 59 26.02 21.72 -14.34
C ARG A 59 24.85 21.84 -13.39
N ALA A 60 24.55 20.81 -12.62
CA ALA A 60 23.48 20.85 -11.65
C ALA A 60 23.64 22.04 -10.68
N ILE A 61 24.85 22.29 -10.19
CA ILE A 61 25.14 23.45 -9.30
C ILE A 61 24.81 24.78 -9.98
N GLN A 62 25.05 24.94 -11.28
CA GLN A 62 24.76 26.19 -11.99
C GLN A 62 23.26 26.44 -12.14
N TYR A 63 22.46 25.38 -12.21
CA TYR A 63 21.01 25.46 -12.40
C TYR A 63 20.23 25.53 -11.09
N ILE A 64 20.86 25.17 -9.95
CA ILE A 64 20.26 25.27 -8.64
C ILE A 64 20.49 26.68 -8.08
N PRO A 65 19.48 27.31 -7.42
CA PRO A 65 19.69 28.61 -6.75
C PRO A 65 20.88 28.53 -5.77
N SER A 66 21.70 29.54 -5.75
CA SER A 66 22.93 29.63 -4.95
C SER A 66 22.74 29.37 -3.44
N LEU A 67 21.53 29.60 -2.93
CA LEU A 67 21.12 29.27 -1.55
C LEU A 67 20.91 27.76 -1.30
N ARG A 68 20.92 26.91 -2.33
CA ARG A 68 20.70 25.46 -2.24
C ARG A 68 21.88 24.65 -2.76
N SER A 69 23.08 25.19 -2.78
CA SER A 69 24.29 24.51 -3.24
C SER A 69 24.77 23.39 -2.29
N THR A 70 23.84 22.58 -1.77
CA THR A 70 24.15 21.46 -0.88
C THR A 70 23.91 20.14 -1.61
N VAL A 71 24.82 19.20 -1.42
CA VAL A 71 24.68 17.81 -1.88
C VAL A 71 23.82 17.08 -0.86
N SER A 72 22.71 16.49 -1.32
CA SER A 72 21.82 15.71 -0.43
C SER A 72 22.41 14.34 -0.12
N TYR A 73 22.96 13.65 -1.13
CA TYR A 73 23.50 12.30 -1.01
C TYR A 73 24.72 12.12 -1.89
N ILE A 74 25.65 11.30 -1.42
CA ILE A 74 26.79 10.81 -2.18
C ILE A 74 26.62 9.28 -2.27
N LEU A 75 26.49 8.75 -3.49
CA LEU A 75 26.46 7.31 -3.71
C LEU A 75 27.88 6.78 -3.85
N ILE A 76 28.19 5.74 -3.08
CA ILE A 76 29.48 5.07 -3.09
C ILE A 76 29.27 3.61 -3.48
N GLU A 77 29.92 3.17 -4.53
CA GLU A 77 29.95 1.78 -4.94
C GLU A 77 31.17 1.10 -4.29
N PRO A 78 30.97 0.18 -3.33
CA PRO A 78 32.08 -0.51 -2.68
C PRO A 78 32.67 -1.57 -3.61
N THR A 79 33.97 -1.80 -3.53
CA THR A 79 34.69 -2.82 -4.32
C THR A 79 34.27 -4.23 -3.92
N SER A 80 33.83 -4.44 -2.67
CA SER A 80 33.30 -5.69 -2.14
C SER A 80 32.34 -5.42 -0.99
N VAL A 81 31.43 -6.36 -0.73
CA VAL A 81 30.48 -6.27 0.40
C VAL A 81 31.21 -6.21 1.74
N ASP A 82 32.34 -6.90 1.88
CA ASP A 82 33.13 -6.93 3.10
C ASP A 82 33.80 -5.58 3.42
N ALA A 83 33.93 -4.68 2.46
CA ALA A 83 34.48 -3.35 2.66
C ALA A 83 33.47 -2.37 3.29
N ILE A 84 32.17 -2.67 3.24
CA ILE A 84 31.10 -1.77 3.73
C ILE A 84 31.29 -1.36 5.19
N PRO A 85 31.58 -2.26 6.16
CA PRO A 85 31.74 -1.87 7.56
C PRO A 85 32.92 -0.89 7.76
N GLY A 86 34.04 -1.11 7.04
CA GLY A 86 35.20 -0.24 7.09
C GLY A 86 34.90 1.18 6.56
N ILE A 87 34.24 1.26 5.40
CA ILE A 87 33.82 2.51 4.79
C ILE A 87 32.87 3.29 5.71
N LYS A 88 31.90 2.62 6.33
CA LYS A 88 31.00 3.23 7.31
C LYS A 88 31.72 3.86 8.48
N ILE A 89 32.71 3.16 9.05
CA ILE A 89 33.49 3.66 10.17
C ILE A 89 34.28 4.93 9.77
N GLU A 90 34.89 4.94 8.60
CA GLU A 90 35.65 6.08 8.12
C GLU A 90 34.78 7.31 7.86
N ILE A 91 33.63 7.11 7.18
CA ILE A 91 32.69 8.18 6.89
C ILE A 91 32.11 8.78 8.20
N ASN A 92 31.76 7.91 9.16
CA ASN A 92 31.25 8.35 10.45
C ASN A 92 32.29 9.16 11.26
N LYS A 93 33.58 8.84 11.14
CA LYS A 93 34.67 9.64 11.75
C LYS A 93 34.74 11.06 11.17
N LEU A 94 34.34 11.24 9.91
CA LEU A 94 34.29 12.54 9.24
C LEU A 94 33.04 13.36 9.62
N GLY A 95 32.15 12.81 10.46
CA GLY A 95 30.93 13.48 10.90
C GLY A 95 29.75 13.31 9.93
N TYR A 96 29.88 12.45 8.94
CA TYR A 96 28.80 12.10 8.02
C TYR A 96 28.17 10.77 8.38
N GLU A 97 26.95 10.56 7.96
CA GLU A 97 26.23 9.29 8.16
C GLU A 97 26.34 8.41 6.89
N ALA A 98 26.82 7.19 7.02
CA ALA A 98 26.86 6.22 5.94
C ALA A 98 25.79 5.15 6.17
N LEU A 99 24.91 4.98 5.20
CA LEU A 99 23.82 4.00 5.22
C LEU A 99 23.99 3.02 4.06
N THR A 100 23.67 1.77 4.32
CA THR A 100 23.46 0.80 3.24
C THR A 100 22.11 1.08 2.55
N GLU A 101 21.88 0.44 1.41
CA GLU A 101 20.62 0.57 0.68
C GLU A 101 19.41 0.20 1.57
N ASP A 102 19.49 -0.92 2.28
CA ASP A 102 18.39 -1.35 3.17
C ASP A 102 18.17 -0.37 4.32
N GLU A 103 19.22 0.12 4.95
CA GLU A 103 19.12 1.11 6.04
C GLU A 103 18.55 2.44 5.53
N PHE A 104 18.89 2.83 4.32
CA PHE A 104 18.37 4.05 3.70
C PHE A 104 16.88 3.91 3.36
N ILE A 105 16.47 2.75 2.79
CA ILE A 105 15.07 2.41 2.52
C ILE A 105 14.25 2.42 3.82
N ASP A 106 14.75 1.78 4.86
CA ASP A 106 14.11 1.74 6.17
C ASP A 106 13.95 3.15 6.78
N ARG A 107 14.97 3.98 6.65
CA ARG A 107 14.92 5.35 7.14
C ARG A 107 13.88 6.19 6.44
N ILE A 108 13.84 6.13 5.10
CA ILE A 108 12.83 6.82 4.29
C ILE A 108 11.43 6.30 4.62
N THR A 109 11.27 5.00 4.69
CA THR A 109 9.98 4.37 5.01
C THR A 109 9.48 4.80 6.39
N ASN A 110 10.35 4.79 7.40
CA ASN A 110 10.04 5.23 8.75
C ASN A 110 9.69 6.72 8.82
N PHE A 111 10.41 7.55 8.05
CA PHE A 111 10.08 8.97 7.95
C PHE A 111 8.68 9.19 7.39
N TYR A 112 8.32 8.56 6.27
CA TYR A 112 6.98 8.67 5.69
C TYR A 112 5.90 8.07 6.58
N LYS A 113 6.20 6.98 7.28
CA LYS A 113 5.27 6.29 8.16
C LYS A 113 4.94 7.08 9.43
N TYR A 114 5.94 7.69 10.06
CA TYR A 114 5.80 8.27 11.40
C TYR A 114 5.92 9.79 11.45
N HIS A 115 6.60 10.43 10.49
CA HIS A 115 6.86 11.87 10.50
C HIS A 115 6.06 12.64 9.45
N THR A 116 5.33 11.93 8.58
CA THR A 116 4.42 12.56 7.62
C THR A 116 2.98 12.14 7.92
N GLY A 117 2.01 12.93 7.47
CA GLY A 117 0.59 12.58 7.59
C GLY A 117 0.18 11.33 6.80
N MET A 118 1.03 10.79 5.93
CA MET A 118 0.71 9.65 5.07
C MET A 118 0.43 8.38 5.87
N GLY A 119 1.33 8.01 6.77
CA GLY A 119 1.17 6.81 7.60
C GLY A 119 -0.07 6.90 8.47
N THR A 120 -0.32 8.05 9.07
CA THR A 120 -1.51 8.33 9.86
C THR A 120 -2.79 8.22 9.03
N ASN A 121 -2.82 8.78 7.82
CA ASN A 121 -3.98 8.68 6.94
C ASN A 121 -4.29 7.24 6.53
N ILE A 122 -3.27 6.45 6.19
CA ILE A 122 -3.43 5.03 5.86
C ILE A 122 -3.97 4.26 7.07
N LEU A 123 -3.45 4.51 8.27
CA LEU A 123 -3.94 3.88 9.50
C LEU A 123 -5.41 4.21 9.75
N ILE A 124 -5.79 5.49 9.67
CA ILE A 124 -7.17 5.95 9.87
C ILE A 124 -8.11 5.28 8.84
N MET A 125 -7.73 5.28 7.55
CA MET A 125 -8.51 4.62 6.50
C MET A 125 -8.68 3.12 6.78
N THR A 126 -7.63 2.44 7.24
CA THR A 126 -7.67 1.02 7.58
C THR A 126 -8.62 0.75 8.75
N VAL A 127 -8.55 1.56 9.81
CA VAL A 127 -9.43 1.45 10.99
C VAL A 127 -10.89 1.70 10.62
N ILE A 128 -11.17 2.76 9.86
CA ILE A 128 -12.53 3.07 9.39
C ILE A 128 -13.08 1.92 8.55
N SER A 129 -12.29 1.44 7.57
CA SER A 129 -12.70 0.32 6.72
C SER A 129 -12.97 -0.96 7.51
N PHE A 130 -12.18 -1.23 8.55
CA PHE A 130 -12.41 -2.35 9.45
C PHE A 130 -13.72 -2.22 10.22
N ILE A 131 -14.00 -1.04 10.81
CA ILE A 131 -15.24 -0.77 11.55
C ILE A 131 -16.46 -0.89 10.63
N VAL A 132 -16.41 -0.31 9.43
CA VAL A 132 -17.50 -0.39 8.46
C VAL A 132 -17.72 -1.84 8.01
N GLY A 133 -16.65 -2.55 7.67
CA GLY A 133 -16.71 -3.97 7.29
C GLY A 133 -17.30 -4.84 8.40
N LEU A 134 -16.89 -4.62 9.65
CA LEU A 134 -17.42 -5.32 10.81
C LEU A 134 -18.93 -5.02 11.01
N SER A 135 -19.32 -3.75 10.91
CA SER A 135 -20.72 -3.32 11.11
C SER A 135 -21.64 -3.93 10.07
N ILE A 136 -21.26 -3.86 8.76
CA ILE A 136 -22.06 -4.43 7.67
C ILE A 136 -22.13 -5.95 7.81
N SER A 137 -21.01 -6.62 8.08
CA SER A 137 -20.98 -8.07 8.24
C SER A 137 -21.83 -8.52 9.45
N ALA A 138 -21.70 -7.83 10.59
CA ALA A 138 -22.49 -8.15 11.77
C ALA A 138 -23.99 -7.98 11.52
N GLN A 139 -24.40 -6.89 10.87
CA GLN A 139 -25.79 -6.66 10.50
C GLN A 139 -26.31 -7.73 9.53
N THR A 140 -25.54 -8.04 8.50
CA THR A 140 -25.92 -9.06 7.49
C THR A 140 -26.12 -10.44 8.14
N PHE A 141 -25.17 -10.89 8.96
CA PHE A 141 -25.33 -12.17 9.68
C PHE A 141 -26.49 -12.15 10.68
N TYR A 142 -26.70 -11.03 11.37
CA TYR A 142 -27.81 -10.88 12.28
C TYR A 142 -29.16 -10.98 11.55
N THR A 143 -29.32 -10.23 10.45
CA THR A 143 -30.54 -10.28 9.62
C THR A 143 -30.76 -11.66 9.02
N PHE A 144 -29.70 -12.30 8.50
CA PHE A 144 -29.77 -13.66 8.01
C PHE A 144 -30.32 -14.66 9.06
N VAL A 145 -29.87 -14.53 10.31
CA VAL A 145 -30.39 -15.38 11.40
C VAL A 145 -31.85 -15.08 11.68
N LEU A 146 -32.26 -13.79 11.71
CA LEU A 146 -33.66 -13.42 11.95
C LEU A 146 -34.58 -13.95 10.86
N GLU A 147 -34.21 -13.86 9.61
CA GLU A 147 -35.00 -14.35 8.46
C GLU A 147 -35.11 -15.89 8.42
N ASN A 148 -34.18 -16.59 9.05
CA ASN A 148 -34.16 -18.05 9.08
C ASN A 148 -34.48 -18.62 10.48
N LEU A 149 -35.05 -17.84 11.39
CA LEU A 149 -35.38 -18.28 12.76
C LEU A 149 -36.21 -19.53 12.78
N ASP A 150 -37.26 -19.62 11.95
CA ASP A 150 -38.17 -20.77 11.87
C ASP A 150 -37.44 -22.05 11.45
N ARG A 151 -36.49 -21.93 10.52
CA ARG A 151 -35.67 -23.04 10.06
C ARG A 151 -34.73 -23.54 11.17
N PHE A 152 -34.08 -22.63 11.90
CA PHE A 152 -33.23 -22.96 13.04
C PHE A 152 -34.05 -23.59 14.17
N GLY A 153 -35.27 -23.08 14.40
CA GLY A 153 -36.19 -23.62 15.37
C GLY A 153 -36.69 -25.03 15.01
N ALA A 154 -37.05 -25.27 13.74
CA ALA A 154 -37.42 -26.57 13.26
C ALA A 154 -36.27 -27.59 13.43
N LEU A 155 -35.03 -27.24 13.10
CA LEU A 155 -33.85 -28.06 13.35
C LEU A 155 -33.70 -28.41 14.84
N LYS A 156 -33.91 -27.43 15.71
CA LYS A 156 -33.83 -27.63 17.16
C LYS A 156 -34.93 -28.51 17.68
N ALA A 157 -36.17 -28.41 17.14
CA ALA A 157 -37.29 -29.27 17.46
C ALA A 157 -37.07 -30.72 16.98
N MET A 158 -36.36 -30.95 15.86
CA MET A 158 -35.92 -32.25 15.38
C MET A 158 -34.74 -32.85 16.17
N GLY A 159 -34.22 -32.14 17.20
CA GLY A 159 -33.19 -32.65 18.09
C GLY A 159 -31.79 -32.14 17.82
N ALA A 160 -31.61 -31.19 16.90
CA ALA A 160 -30.29 -30.58 16.67
C ALA A 160 -29.78 -29.84 17.93
N LYS A 161 -28.57 -30.16 18.33
CA LYS A 161 -27.94 -29.54 19.48
C LYS A 161 -27.52 -28.11 19.14
N GLY A 162 -27.57 -27.21 20.10
CA GLY A 162 -27.13 -25.82 19.89
C GLY A 162 -25.71 -25.69 19.30
N ARG A 163 -24.81 -26.63 19.64
CA ARG A 163 -23.45 -26.69 19.07
C ARG A 163 -23.43 -26.95 17.56
N GLU A 164 -24.34 -27.80 17.06
CA GLU A 164 -24.41 -28.11 15.64
C GLU A 164 -24.87 -26.91 14.83
N LEU A 165 -25.84 -26.14 15.35
CA LEU A 165 -26.29 -24.89 14.73
C LEU A 165 -25.18 -23.83 14.73
N VAL A 166 -24.40 -23.76 15.81
CA VAL A 166 -23.22 -22.87 15.88
C VAL A 166 -22.18 -23.25 14.86
N TYR A 167 -21.83 -24.53 14.71
CA TYR A 167 -20.88 -24.99 13.69
C TYR A 167 -21.36 -24.69 12.27
N MET A 168 -22.65 -24.85 12.00
CA MET A 168 -23.24 -24.52 10.70
C MET A 168 -23.08 -23.02 10.37
N LEU A 169 -23.37 -22.15 11.33
CA LEU A 169 -23.21 -20.70 11.17
C LEU A 169 -21.74 -20.29 11.01
N LEU A 170 -20.85 -20.87 11.80
CA LEU A 170 -19.40 -20.59 11.71
C LEU A 170 -18.83 -21.07 10.36
N PHE A 171 -19.25 -22.22 9.88
CA PHE A 171 -18.83 -22.75 8.59
C PHE A 171 -19.30 -21.85 7.44
N GLN A 172 -20.56 -21.40 7.50
CA GLN A 172 -21.10 -20.46 6.53
C GLN A 172 -20.37 -19.10 6.56
N ALA A 173 -20.10 -18.58 7.76
CA ALA A 173 -19.31 -17.36 7.92
C ALA A 173 -17.90 -17.51 7.35
N GLY A 174 -17.27 -18.67 7.56
CA GLY A 174 -15.95 -19.00 7.00
C GLY A 174 -15.93 -19.00 5.48
N ILE A 175 -16.90 -19.67 4.84
CA ILE A 175 -17.01 -19.68 3.37
C ILE A 175 -17.23 -18.29 2.82
N THR A 176 -18.15 -17.53 3.42
CA THR A 176 -18.42 -16.14 3.01
C THR A 176 -17.20 -15.25 3.17
N ALA A 177 -16.46 -15.40 4.27
CA ALA A 177 -15.22 -14.68 4.52
C ALA A 177 -14.13 -14.99 3.49
N LEU A 178 -13.94 -16.27 3.14
CA LEU A 178 -12.98 -16.71 2.11
C LEU A 178 -13.36 -16.18 0.73
N ALA A 179 -14.62 -16.28 0.36
CA ALA A 179 -15.12 -15.77 -0.91
C ALA A 179 -14.96 -14.24 -0.99
N GLY A 180 -15.35 -13.53 0.07
CA GLY A 180 -15.19 -12.07 0.17
C GLY A 180 -13.73 -11.63 0.12
N TYR A 181 -12.83 -12.34 0.80
CA TYR A 181 -11.40 -12.09 0.75
C TYR A 181 -10.85 -12.27 -0.68
N GLY A 182 -11.19 -13.37 -1.35
CA GLY A 182 -10.75 -13.61 -2.73
C GLY A 182 -11.24 -12.54 -3.71
N LEU A 183 -12.53 -12.18 -3.62
CA LEU A 183 -13.11 -11.11 -4.43
C LEU A 183 -12.46 -9.75 -4.14
N GLY A 184 -12.23 -9.44 -2.86
CA GLY A 184 -11.58 -8.21 -2.45
C GLY A 184 -10.17 -8.08 -3.01
N ILE A 185 -9.34 -9.12 -2.92
CA ILE A 185 -7.99 -9.14 -3.50
C ILE A 185 -8.06 -9.02 -5.03
N GLY A 186 -8.97 -9.76 -5.67
CA GLY A 186 -9.17 -9.69 -7.11
C GLY A 186 -9.47 -8.27 -7.59
N LEU A 187 -10.42 -7.61 -6.95
CA LEU A 187 -10.78 -6.21 -7.25
C LEU A 187 -9.60 -5.25 -6.99
N CYS A 188 -8.90 -5.38 -5.86
CA CYS A 188 -7.69 -4.59 -5.58
C CYS A 188 -6.63 -4.76 -6.66
N THR A 189 -6.38 -5.99 -7.10
CA THR A 189 -5.39 -6.28 -8.15
C THR A 189 -5.78 -5.62 -9.48
N ILE A 190 -7.05 -5.70 -9.85
CA ILE A 190 -7.58 -5.07 -11.07
C ILE A 190 -7.43 -3.54 -10.98
N LEU A 191 -7.77 -2.94 -9.84
CA LEU A 191 -7.66 -1.49 -9.63
C LEU A 191 -6.21 -1.03 -9.68
N ILE A 192 -5.27 -1.77 -9.08
CA ILE A 192 -3.84 -1.47 -9.16
C ILE A 192 -3.34 -1.58 -10.60
N ALA A 193 -3.74 -2.62 -11.32
CA ALA A 193 -3.38 -2.78 -12.73
C ALA A 193 -3.91 -1.63 -13.59
N ALA A 194 -5.17 -1.24 -13.40
CA ALA A 194 -5.77 -0.12 -14.11
C ALA A 194 -5.12 1.23 -13.75
N ALA A 195 -4.74 1.43 -12.47
CA ALA A 195 -4.04 2.62 -12.04
C ALA A 195 -2.66 2.73 -12.68
N ARG A 196 -1.91 1.62 -12.79
CA ARG A 196 -0.60 1.58 -13.46
C ARG A 196 -0.67 1.90 -14.96
N LEU A 197 -1.78 1.60 -15.63
CA LEU A 197 -1.98 1.96 -17.03
C LEU A 197 -2.12 3.48 -17.24
N ARG A 198 -2.63 4.19 -16.24
CA ARG A 198 -2.85 5.65 -16.31
C ARG A 198 -1.74 6.46 -15.65
N VAL A 199 -1.12 5.91 -14.63
CA VAL A 199 -0.06 6.53 -13.84
C VAL A 199 1.09 5.53 -13.77
N PRO A 200 2.05 5.59 -14.70
CA PRO A 200 3.17 4.63 -14.75
C PRO A 200 3.98 4.55 -13.46
N ASP A 201 4.03 5.65 -12.70
CA ASP A 201 4.73 5.76 -11.41
C ASP A 201 3.92 5.23 -10.23
N TYR A 202 2.76 4.62 -10.46
CA TYR A 202 1.96 4.07 -9.36
C TYR A 202 2.63 2.83 -8.77
N ALA A 203 3.47 3.06 -7.76
CA ALA A 203 4.34 2.07 -7.11
C ALA A 203 3.63 1.21 -6.05
N SER A 204 2.33 0.95 -6.20
CA SER A 204 1.61 0.07 -5.26
C SER A 204 1.94 -1.40 -5.54
N VAL A 205 2.39 -2.10 -4.50
CA VAL A 205 2.73 -3.54 -4.56
C VAL A 205 1.94 -4.29 -3.49
N ILE A 206 1.34 -5.39 -3.89
CA ILE A 206 0.70 -6.31 -2.93
C ILE A 206 1.79 -7.23 -2.39
N THR A 207 2.14 -7.07 -1.12
CA THR A 207 3.11 -7.94 -0.43
C THR A 207 2.39 -9.09 0.27
N PHE A 208 3.11 -10.20 0.50
CA PHE A 208 2.58 -11.33 1.27
C PHE A 208 2.15 -10.91 2.69
N GLY A 209 2.90 -9.99 3.32
CA GLY A 209 2.54 -9.45 4.64
C GLY A 209 1.19 -8.73 4.64
N ASN A 210 0.90 -7.93 3.60
CA ASN A 210 -0.39 -7.25 3.45
C ASN A 210 -1.54 -8.24 3.22
N LEU A 211 -1.30 -9.30 2.44
CA LEU A 211 -2.28 -10.37 2.23
C LEU A 211 -2.58 -11.09 3.55
N ALA A 212 -1.57 -11.48 4.31
CA ALA A 212 -1.74 -12.16 5.58
C ALA A 212 -2.46 -11.27 6.62
N LEU A 213 -2.13 -9.98 6.68
CA LEU A 213 -2.81 -9.02 7.56
C LEU A 213 -4.28 -8.87 7.18
N ALA A 214 -4.58 -8.66 5.89
CA ALA A 214 -5.95 -8.56 5.40
C ALA A 214 -6.76 -9.84 5.69
N PHE A 215 -6.16 -11.02 5.48
CA PHE A 215 -6.77 -12.29 5.81
C PHE A 215 -7.09 -12.40 7.31
N GLY A 216 -6.15 -12.03 8.18
CA GLY A 216 -6.36 -11.99 9.62
C GLY A 216 -7.52 -11.06 10.02
N MET A 217 -7.57 -9.87 9.43
CA MET A 217 -8.67 -8.91 9.68
C MET A 217 -10.03 -9.49 9.24
N VAL A 218 -10.11 -10.13 8.09
CA VAL A 218 -11.35 -10.77 7.58
C VAL A 218 -11.79 -11.90 8.51
N LEU A 219 -10.87 -12.72 9.01
CA LEU A 219 -11.19 -13.76 9.99
C LEU A 219 -11.72 -13.19 11.29
N VAL A 220 -11.14 -12.08 11.80
CA VAL A 220 -11.63 -11.40 13.00
C VAL A 220 -13.04 -10.84 12.78
N ILE A 221 -13.29 -10.20 11.62
CA ILE A 221 -14.63 -9.72 11.27
C ILE A 221 -15.62 -10.87 11.23
N ALA A 222 -15.29 -11.97 10.55
CA ALA A 222 -16.16 -13.14 10.47
C ALA A 222 -16.46 -13.77 11.83
N ALA A 223 -15.45 -13.87 12.69
CA ALA A 223 -15.59 -14.40 14.05
C ALA A 223 -16.52 -13.54 14.92
N ILE A 224 -16.31 -12.20 14.93
CA ILE A 224 -17.13 -11.28 15.72
C ILE A 224 -18.56 -11.24 15.19
N SER A 225 -18.73 -11.13 13.87
CA SER A 225 -20.05 -11.07 13.22
C SER A 225 -20.86 -12.34 13.47
N SER A 226 -20.24 -13.51 13.30
CA SER A 226 -20.90 -14.79 13.57
C SER A 226 -21.21 -14.99 15.05
N TYR A 227 -20.37 -14.51 15.97
CA TYR A 227 -20.63 -14.59 17.40
C TYR A 227 -21.90 -13.84 17.82
N ILE A 228 -22.14 -12.67 17.25
CA ILE A 228 -23.36 -11.88 17.48
C ILE A 228 -24.59 -12.66 17.00
N ALA A 229 -24.51 -13.24 15.80
CA ALA A 229 -25.57 -14.07 15.22
C ALA A 229 -25.84 -15.34 16.04
N VAL A 230 -24.77 -16.05 16.44
CA VAL A 230 -24.84 -17.28 17.26
C VAL A 230 -25.53 -17.05 18.59
N ARG A 231 -25.23 -15.94 19.27
CA ARG A 231 -25.93 -15.61 20.55
C ARG A 231 -27.45 -15.53 20.37
N ARG A 232 -27.92 -15.08 19.24
CA ARG A 232 -29.36 -15.01 18.97
C ARG A 232 -29.96 -16.38 18.77
N VAL A 233 -29.31 -17.25 17.96
CA VAL A 233 -29.77 -18.64 17.70
C VAL A 233 -29.83 -19.47 18.98
N LEU A 234 -28.84 -19.32 19.87
CA LEU A 234 -28.84 -20.07 21.13
C LEU A 234 -30.00 -19.71 22.07
N LYS A 235 -30.52 -18.47 21.99
CA LYS A 235 -31.63 -17.98 22.80
C LYS A 235 -33.02 -18.37 22.28
N ILE A 236 -33.11 -19.01 21.09
CA ILE A 236 -34.39 -19.45 20.54
C ILE A 236 -34.92 -20.60 21.41
N GLU A 237 -36.10 -20.43 21.99
CA GLU A 237 -36.83 -21.51 22.65
C GLU A 237 -37.71 -22.21 21.61
N PRO A 238 -37.72 -23.58 21.56
CA PRO A 238 -38.52 -24.33 20.58
C PRO A 238 -40.02 -24.00 20.64
N PHE A 239 -40.50 -23.55 21.78
CA PHE A 239 -41.91 -23.20 22.00
C PHE A 239 -42.35 -21.85 21.43
N ASP A 240 -41.41 -20.94 21.16
CA ASP A 240 -41.74 -19.60 20.63
C ASP A 240 -42.28 -19.64 19.20
N ILE A 241 -41.94 -20.72 18.45
CA ILE A 241 -42.34 -20.90 17.03
C ILE A 241 -43.81 -21.37 16.92
N PHE A 242 -44.34 -21.99 17.93
CA PHE A 242 -45.73 -22.49 17.94
C PHE A 242 -46.73 -21.45 18.47
N ARG A 243 -46.26 -20.23 18.79
CA ARG A 243 -47.08 -19.18 19.39
C ARG A 243 -47.38 -18.00 18.46
N SER A 244 -46.87 -17.99 17.25
CA SER A 244 -47.14 -16.97 16.21
C SER A 244 -48.21 -17.46 15.25
#